data_d220e647a78b55780f23f99be1ff585e
#
_entry.id   d220e647a78b55780f23f99be1ff585e
#
_cell.length_a   1.000
_cell.length_b   1.000
_cell.length_c   1.000
_cell.angle_alpha   90.00
_cell.angle_beta   90.00
_cell.angle_gamma   90.00
#
_symmetry.space_group_name_H-M   'P 1'
#
loop_
_entity.id
_entity.type
_entity.pdbx_description
1 polymer ?
#
loop_
_entity_poly.entity_id
_entity_poly.type
_entity_poly.pdbx_seq_one_letter_code
_entity_poly.pdbx_strand_id
1 'polypeptide(L)'
;VNVGDSRTYHLSPLAHADAPATDIIPVWDAASLIRITRDHSQRQEAIDSGQMLPEAAEATIPRNIITQCLGDPDGIMPDVYVADLTGRFIICSDGLHGEVPDEQIAAIAAAHSSPQEAVDALVAAALDAGGTDNITVIVADMPLTEPEHHAFSAFRLDEGEDIGAIEDATLQT
;
A
#
# COMPACT_ATOMS: atom_id res chain seq x y z
N VAL A 1 1.62 -6.45 -8.93
CA VAL A 1 1.62 -5.70 -10.20
C VAL A 1 0.63 -4.57 -10.08
N ASN A 2 1.04 -3.34 -10.44
CA ASN A 2 0.21 -2.15 -10.40
C ASN A 2 0.11 -1.50 -11.79
N VAL A 3 -1.12 -1.11 -12.17
CA VAL A 3 -1.43 -0.24 -13.31
C VAL A 3 -2.53 0.70 -12.87
N GLY A 4 -2.27 2.01 -12.93
CA GLY A 4 -3.20 3.03 -12.44
C GLY A 4 -2.77 3.61 -11.11
N ASP A 5 -3.71 4.15 -10.36
CA ASP A 5 -3.52 4.86 -9.09
C ASP A 5 -4.14 4.16 -7.88
N SER A 6 -4.60 2.93 -8.03
CA SER A 6 -4.93 2.08 -6.88
C SER A 6 -3.69 1.85 -6.05
N ARG A 7 -3.82 1.82 -4.73
CA ARG A 7 -2.69 1.75 -3.82
C ARG A 7 -2.67 0.47 -3.00
N THR A 8 -1.46 0.03 -2.70
CA THR A 8 -1.18 -1.01 -1.71
C THR A 8 -0.33 -0.42 -0.61
N TYR A 9 -0.80 -0.57 0.63
CA TYR A 9 -0.09 -0.20 1.85
C TYR A 9 0.22 -1.43 2.68
N HIS A 10 1.20 -1.29 3.56
CA HIS A 10 1.58 -2.28 4.55
C HIS A 10 1.67 -1.66 5.93
N LEU A 11 1.20 -2.42 6.93
CA LEU A 11 1.38 -2.15 8.37
C LEU A 11 2.13 -3.32 9.02
N SER A 12 3.17 -3.00 9.76
CA SER A 12 3.87 -3.96 10.61
C SER A 12 3.14 -4.19 11.93
N PRO A 13 3.24 -5.38 12.53
CA PRO A 13 2.79 -5.59 13.90
C PRO A 13 3.69 -4.84 14.87
N LEU A 14 3.11 -4.39 16.00
CA LEU A 14 3.91 -3.96 17.14
C LEU A 14 4.69 -5.16 17.68
N ALA A 15 6.00 -5.01 17.81
CA ALA A 15 6.85 -6.05 18.36
C ALA A 15 6.46 -6.32 19.83
N HIS A 16 5.97 -7.54 20.11
CA HIS A 16 5.77 -8.03 21.46
C HIS A 16 7.00 -8.84 21.85
N ALA A 17 7.84 -8.29 22.72
CA ALA A 17 9.14 -8.86 23.08
C ALA A 17 9.06 -10.23 23.80
N ASP A 18 7.91 -10.67 24.33
CA ASP A 18 7.82 -11.80 25.26
C ASP A 18 6.61 -12.74 25.08
N ALA A 19 5.87 -12.71 23.97
CA ALA A 19 4.69 -13.56 23.82
C ALA A 19 4.90 -14.72 22.84
N PRO A 20 4.50 -15.97 23.17
CA PRO A 20 4.59 -17.09 22.25
C PRO A 20 3.67 -16.89 21.04
N ALA A 21 4.17 -17.18 19.85
CA ALA A 21 3.57 -16.88 18.56
C ALA A 21 2.19 -17.49 18.26
N THR A 22 1.67 -18.35 19.13
CA THR A 22 0.48 -19.17 18.85
C THR A 22 -0.87 -18.58 19.26
N ASP A 23 -0.90 -17.49 20.06
CA ASP A 23 -2.17 -16.97 20.62
C ASP A 23 -2.27 -15.42 20.61
N ILE A 24 -1.45 -14.72 19.82
CA ILE A 24 -1.44 -13.26 19.85
C ILE A 24 -2.39 -12.72 18.79
N ILE A 25 -3.41 -11.98 19.20
CA ILE A 25 -4.12 -11.07 18.32
C ILE A 25 -3.11 -9.97 17.97
N PRO A 26 -2.73 -9.82 16.69
CA PRO A 26 -1.74 -8.82 16.31
C PRO A 26 -2.25 -7.42 16.64
N VAL A 27 -1.39 -6.62 17.24
CA VAL A 27 -1.60 -5.18 17.40
C VAL A 27 -0.73 -4.49 16.35
N TRP A 28 -1.35 -3.65 15.55
CA TRP A 28 -0.69 -3.02 14.40
C TRP A 28 -0.07 -1.68 14.79
N ASP A 29 1.08 -1.36 14.22
CA ASP A 29 1.74 -0.08 14.42
C ASP A 29 1.32 0.91 13.33
N ALA A 30 0.46 1.87 13.66
CA ALA A 30 0.04 2.91 12.73
C ALA A 30 1.22 3.75 12.17
N ALA A 31 2.30 3.91 12.95
CA ALA A 31 3.48 4.64 12.51
C ALA A 31 4.33 3.88 11.49
N SER A 32 4.08 2.57 11.33
CA SER A 32 4.79 1.72 10.37
C SER A 32 4.17 1.73 8.97
N LEU A 33 3.10 2.51 8.72
CA LEU A 33 2.47 2.52 7.40
C LEU A 33 3.48 2.89 6.32
N ILE A 34 3.61 2.04 5.33
CA ILE A 34 4.32 2.34 4.10
C ILE A 34 3.41 2.11 2.90
N ARG A 35 3.46 3.01 1.94
CA ARG A 35 2.84 2.81 0.62
C ARG A 35 3.82 2.06 -0.27
N ILE A 36 3.44 0.86 -0.73
CA ILE A 36 4.26 0.01 -1.58
C ILE A 36 4.20 0.49 -3.03
N THR A 37 2.99 0.78 -3.52
CA THR A 37 2.77 1.13 -4.93
C THR A 37 2.99 2.61 -5.20
N ARG A 38 3.43 2.89 -6.42
CA ARG A 38 3.52 4.23 -7.00
C ARG A 38 2.31 4.48 -7.90
N ASP A 39 1.70 5.65 -7.80
CA ASP A 39 0.57 6.00 -8.65
C ASP A 39 1.03 6.29 -10.09
N HIS A 40 0.35 5.74 -11.07
CA HIS A 40 0.49 6.17 -12.46
C HIS A 40 -0.43 7.38 -12.70
N SER A 41 0.02 8.53 -12.23
CA SER A 41 -0.72 9.79 -12.33
C SER A 41 0.20 10.94 -12.73
N GLN A 42 -0.36 11.94 -13.40
CA GLN A 42 0.37 13.14 -13.80
C GLN A 42 1.01 13.84 -12.58
N ARG A 43 0.31 13.82 -11.43
CA ARG A 43 0.80 14.37 -10.18
C ARG A 43 2.07 13.66 -9.72
N GLN A 44 2.05 12.33 -9.68
CA GLN A 44 3.19 11.53 -9.25
C GLN A 44 4.37 11.68 -10.22
N GLU A 45 4.14 11.71 -11.53
CA GLU A 45 5.19 11.92 -12.52
C GLU A 45 5.88 13.29 -12.40
N ALA A 46 5.11 14.34 -12.09
CA ALA A 46 5.67 15.67 -11.86
C ALA A 46 6.55 15.74 -10.60
N ILE A 47 6.20 14.97 -9.57
CA ILE A 47 7.00 14.84 -8.35
C ILE A 47 8.27 14.05 -8.63
N ASP A 48 8.17 12.88 -9.25
CA ASP A 48 9.29 11.97 -9.51
C ASP A 48 10.33 12.55 -10.47
N SER A 49 9.87 13.32 -11.47
CA SER A 49 10.76 14.03 -12.39
C SER A 49 11.44 15.25 -11.76
N GLY A 50 11.08 15.60 -10.52
CA GLY A 50 11.60 16.79 -9.84
C GLY A 50 11.07 18.12 -10.39
N GLN A 51 10.04 18.08 -11.23
CA GLN A 51 9.42 19.30 -11.78
C GLN A 51 8.64 20.06 -10.71
N MET A 52 8.07 19.35 -9.75
CA MET A 52 7.28 19.93 -8.66
C MET A 52 7.58 19.26 -7.33
N LEU A 53 7.50 20.04 -6.25
CA LEU A 53 7.42 19.50 -4.90
C LEU A 53 6.02 18.89 -4.65
N PRO A 54 5.87 17.92 -3.75
CA PRO A 54 4.59 17.27 -3.46
C PRO A 54 3.46 18.26 -3.19
N GLU A 55 3.66 19.26 -2.33
CA GLU A 55 2.65 20.26 -1.97
C GLU A 55 2.22 21.11 -3.19
N ALA A 56 3.17 21.44 -4.08
CA ALA A 56 2.86 22.19 -5.28
C ALA A 56 2.09 21.35 -6.29
N ALA A 57 2.43 20.07 -6.44
CA ALA A 57 1.73 19.13 -7.31
C ALA A 57 0.29 18.90 -6.81
N GLU A 58 0.09 18.74 -5.51
CA GLU A 58 -1.24 18.61 -4.89
C GLU A 58 -2.12 19.84 -5.13
N ALA A 59 -1.54 21.03 -5.05
CA ALA A 59 -2.27 22.29 -5.21
C ALA A 59 -2.64 22.60 -6.68
N THR A 60 -1.89 22.06 -7.66
CA THR A 60 -2.00 22.50 -9.05
C THR A 60 -2.45 21.42 -10.02
N ILE A 61 -2.16 20.14 -9.75
CA ILE A 61 -2.51 19.03 -10.63
C ILE A 61 -3.72 18.29 -10.06
N PRO A 62 -4.83 18.16 -10.83
CA PRO A 62 -5.97 17.35 -10.41
C PRO A 62 -5.57 15.90 -10.11
N ARG A 63 -6.13 15.32 -9.02
CA ARG A 63 -5.78 13.96 -8.57
C ARG A 63 -6.18 12.85 -9.53
N ASN A 64 -7.21 13.07 -10.31
CA ASN A 64 -7.86 12.09 -11.19
C ASN A 64 -7.25 11.99 -12.60
N ILE A 65 -6.07 12.57 -12.84
CA ILE A 65 -5.39 12.44 -14.13
C ILE A 65 -4.42 11.27 -14.04
N ILE A 66 -4.90 10.09 -14.43
CA ILE A 66 -4.08 8.88 -14.52
C ILE A 66 -3.33 8.85 -15.86
N THR A 67 -2.12 8.27 -15.85
CA THR A 67 -1.24 8.19 -17.03
C THR A 67 -1.14 6.78 -17.60
N GLN A 68 -1.66 5.78 -16.89
CA GLN A 68 -1.76 4.40 -17.38
C GLN A 68 -3.06 3.74 -16.91
N CYS A 69 -3.75 3.09 -17.82
CA CYS A 69 -4.94 2.29 -17.51
C CYS A 69 -5.02 1.03 -18.40
N LEU A 70 -5.70 0.01 -17.91
CA LEU A 70 -5.96 -1.19 -18.71
C LEU A 70 -6.81 -0.84 -19.93
N GLY A 71 -6.37 -1.30 -21.11
CA GLY A 71 -7.04 -1.03 -22.36
C GLY A 71 -6.53 0.22 -23.10
N ASP A 72 -5.47 0.84 -22.61
CA ASP A 72 -4.79 1.93 -23.34
C ASP A 72 -4.27 1.41 -24.69
N PRO A 73 -4.65 2.03 -25.83
CA PRO A 73 -4.22 1.60 -27.15
C PRO A 73 -2.71 1.77 -27.39
N ASP A 74 -2.06 2.67 -26.67
CA ASP A 74 -0.62 2.89 -26.75
C ASP A 74 0.19 1.91 -25.91
N GLY A 75 -0.51 1.01 -25.19
CA GLY A 75 0.08 0.01 -24.31
C GLY A 75 0.21 0.50 -22.86
N ILE A 76 0.62 -0.42 -22.00
CA ILE A 76 0.86 -0.15 -20.59
C ILE A 76 2.25 -0.63 -20.16
N MET A 77 2.83 0.05 -19.21
CA MET A 77 4.07 -0.37 -18.52
C MET A 77 3.74 -0.60 -17.03
N PRO A 78 3.35 -1.83 -16.66
CA PRO A 78 2.99 -2.12 -15.28
C PRO A 78 4.21 -2.09 -14.36
N ASP A 79 4.04 -1.49 -13.19
CA ASP A 79 5.01 -1.64 -12.12
C ASP A 79 4.87 -3.02 -11.46
N VAL A 80 5.98 -3.72 -11.26
CA VAL A 80 6.03 -5.01 -10.56
C VAL A 80 6.71 -4.80 -9.22
N TYR A 81 6.08 -5.26 -8.15
CA TYR A 81 6.60 -5.16 -6.79
C TYR A 81 6.80 -6.55 -6.20
N VAL A 82 7.87 -6.71 -5.44
CA VAL A 82 8.13 -7.86 -4.58
C VAL A 82 8.12 -7.36 -3.14
N ALA A 83 7.43 -8.07 -2.26
CA ALA A 83 7.31 -7.70 -0.85
C ALA A 83 7.33 -8.95 0.03
N ASP A 84 7.78 -8.78 1.25
CA ASP A 84 7.66 -9.79 2.30
C ASP A 84 6.18 -10.06 2.58
N LEU A 85 5.78 -11.33 2.67
CA LEU A 85 4.41 -11.72 2.95
C LEU A 85 4.18 -11.84 4.46
N THR A 86 4.33 -10.75 5.19
CA THR A 86 4.10 -10.65 6.63
C THR A 86 3.37 -9.36 6.97
N GLY A 87 2.61 -9.33 8.06
CA GLY A 87 1.90 -8.13 8.49
C GLY A 87 0.54 -7.92 7.83
N ARG A 88 0.04 -6.69 7.86
CA ARG A 88 -1.27 -6.31 7.29
C ARG A 88 -1.09 -5.54 6.00
N PHE A 89 -1.74 -6.00 4.95
CA PHE A 89 -1.83 -5.30 3.66
C PHE A 89 -3.19 -4.65 3.50
N ILE A 90 -3.19 -3.43 2.95
CA ILE A 90 -4.39 -2.68 2.60
C ILE A 90 -4.28 -2.35 1.11
N ILE A 91 -5.24 -2.81 0.31
CA ILE A 91 -5.32 -2.52 -1.12
C ILE A 91 -6.59 -1.72 -1.35
N CYS A 92 -6.49 -0.57 -2.00
CA CYS A 92 -7.65 0.29 -2.19
C CYS A 92 -7.63 1.05 -3.52
N SER A 93 -8.84 1.43 -3.95
CA SER A 93 -9.03 2.41 -5.04
C SER A 93 -8.81 3.84 -4.53
N ASP A 94 -8.75 4.78 -5.46
CA ASP A 94 -8.67 6.22 -5.20
C ASP A 94 -9.88 6.77 -4.42
N GLY A 95 -11.04 6.12 -4.46
CA GLY A 95 -12.18 6.44 -3.63
C GLY A 95 -11.92 6.35 -2.12
N LEU A 96 -10.89 5.61 -1.68
CA LEU A 96 -10.44 5.65 -0.28
C LEU A 96 -9.37 6.74 -0.08
N HIS A 97 -8.21 6.60 -0.71
CA HIS A 97 -7.06 7.47 -0.44
C HIS A 97 -7.22 8.90 -1.00
N GLY A 98 -8.20 9.12 -1.82
CA GLY A 98 -8.59 10.46 -2.27
C GLY A 98 -9.42 11.24 -1.26
N GLU A 99 -10.12 10.56 -0.37
CA GLU A 99 -10.97 11.16 0.66
C GLU A 99 -10.34 11.09 2.06
N VAL A 100 -9.57 10.03 2.33
CA VAL A 100 -8.98 9.74 3.66
C VAL A 100 -7.46 9.86 3.56
N PRO A 101 -6.82 10.75 4.33
CA PRO A 101 -5.36 10.86 4.36
C PRO A 101 -4.67 9.59 4.85
N ASP A 102 -3.43 9.34 4.40
CA ASP A 102 -2.66 8.13 4.71
C ASP A 102 -2.50 7.91 6.23
N GLU A 103 -2.33 8.99 7.02
CA GLU A 103 -2.23 8.91 8.48
C GLU A 103 -3.54 8.43 9.12
N GLN A 104 -4.68 8.81 8.55
CA GLN A 104 -5.98 8.35 9.03
C GLN A 104 -6.26 6.92 8.58
N ILE A 105 -5.86 6.53 7.37
CA ILE A 105 -5.90 5.14 6.91
C ILE A 105 -5.09 4.26 7.87
N ALA A 106 -3.87 4.67 8.22
CA ALA A 106 -3.01 3.97 9.17
C ALA A 106 -3.68 3.81 10.54
N ALA A 107 -4.21 4.90 11.09
CA ALA A 107 -4.85 4.90 12.41
C ALA A 107 -6.08 3.98 12.45
N ILE A 108 -6.94 4.05 11.43
CA ILE A 108 -8.13 3.20 11.34
C ILE A 108 -7.73 1.73 11.20
N ALA A 109 -6.83 1.42 10.28
CA ALA A 109 -6.42 0.04 10.04
C ALA A 109 -5.70 -0.57 11.24
N ALA A 110 -4.94 0.23 12.01
CA ALA A 110 -4.26 -0.24 13.21
C ALA A 110 -5.20 -0.43 14.41
N ALA A 111 -6.30 0.33 14.49
CA ALA A 111 -7.25 0.27 15.59
C ALA A 111 -8.11 -1.00 15.63
N HIS A 112 -8.20 -1.73 14.53
CA HIS A 112 -9.07 -2.89 14.39
C HIS A 112 -8.24 -4.17 14.27
N SER A 113 -8.52 -5.16 15.12
CA SER A 113 -7.83 -6.46 15.09
C SER A 113 -8.29 -7.34 13.93
N SER A 114 -9.57 -7.22 13.54
CA SER A 114 -10.15 -7.97 12.42
C SER A 114 -9.95 -7.23 11.09
N PRO A 115 -9.52 -7.92 10.00
CA PRO A 115 -9.49 -7.32 8.66
C PRO A 115 -10.86 -6.78 8.22
N GLN A 116 -11.95 -7.49 8.53
CA GLN A 116 -13.29 -7.05 8.16
C GLN A 116 -13.70 -5.76 8.87
N GLU A 117 -13.43 -5.64 10.17
CA GLU A 117 -13.73 -4.41 10.92
C GLU A 117 -12.91 -3.23 10.39
N ALA A 118 -11.65 -3.48 10.00
CA ALA A 118 -10.81 -2.46 9.38
C ALA A 118 -11.38 -1.99 8.03
N VAL A 119 -11.84 -2.93 7.16
CA VAL A 119 -12.50 -2.60 5.89
C VAL A 119 -13.75 -1.76 6.15
N ASP A 120 -14.63 -2.20 7.04
CA ASP A 120 -15.89 -1.51 7.31
C ASP A 120 -15.64 -0.08 7.82
N ALA A 121 -14.66 0.10 8.69
CA ALA A 121 -14.27 1.41 9.22
C ALA A 121 -13.61 2.31 8.17
N LEU A 122 -12.76 1.76 7.29
CA LEU A 122 -12.14 2.52 6.20
C LEU A 122 -13.16 2.99 5.18
N VAL A 123 -14.10 2.12 4.78
CA VAL A 123 -15.19 2.49 3.86
C VAL A 123 -16.10 3.54 4.50
N ALA A 124 -16.45 3.39 5.78
CA ALA A 124 -17.24 4.38 6.50
C ALA A 124 -16.55 5.74 6.54
N ALA A 125 -15.24 5.78 6.83
CA ALA A 125 -14.47 7.02 6.86
C ALA A 125 -14.45 7.73 5.49
N ALA A 126 -14.32 6.99 4.38
CA ALA A 126 -14.37 7.56 3.05
C ALA A 126 -15.76 8.11 2.70
N LEU A 127 -16.83 7.41 3.08
CA LEU A 127 -18.21 7.88 2.91
C LEU A 127 -18.49 9.14 3.73
N ASP A 128 -18.04 9.19 4.98
CA ASP A 128 -18.18 10.35 5.87
C ASP A 128 -17.40 11.57 5.37
N ALA A 129 -16.27 11.34 4.70
CA ALA A 129 -15.45 12.40 4.09
C ALA A 129 -16.05 12.96 2.78
N GLY A 130 -17.07 12.29 2.23
CA GLY A 130 -17.78 12.77 1.04
C GLY A 130 -18.22 11.66 0.10
N GLY A 131 -17.49 10.55 0.01
CA GLY A 131 -17.84 9.40 -0.83
C GLY A 131 -18.03 9.77 -2.29
N THR A 132 -17.13 10.59 -2.83
CA THR A 132 -17.31 11.19 -4.17
C THR A 132 -17.02 10.21 -5.30
N ASP A 133 -16.44 9.03 -5.02
CA ASP A 133 -16.11 8.01 -6.01
C ASP A 133 -16.44 6.60 -5.49
N ASN A 134 -16.23 5.59 -6.35
CA ASN A 134 -16.37 4.18 -6.00
C ASN A 134 -15.28 3.77 -5.01
N ILE A 135 -15.68 3.29 -3.82
CA ILE A 135 -14.76 2.89 -2.76
C ILE A 135 -14.59 1.38 -2.79
N THR A 136 -13.37 0.93 -3.03
CA THR A 136 -13.00 -0.49 -2.91
C THR A 136 -11.85 -0.62 -1.95
N VAL A 137 -11.98 -1.51 -0.96
CA VAL A 137 -10.94 -1.78 0.04
C VAL A 137 -10.83 -3.27 0.29
N ILE A 138 -9.60 -3.76 0.31
CA ILE A 138 -9.25 -5.12 0.73
C ILE A 138 -8.23 -5.00 1.85
N VAL A 139 -8.47 -5.69 2.97
CA VAL A 139 -7.50 -5.85 4.05
C VAL A 139 -7.15 -7.33 4.19
N ALA A 140 -5.86 -7.63 4.18
CA ALA A 140 -5.36 -8.99 4.31
C ALA A 140 -4.26 -9.05 5.38
N ASP A 141 -4.46 -9.91 6.38
CA ASP A 141 -3.46 -10.19 7.40
C ASP A 141 -2.68 -11.44 7.00
N MET A 142 -1.38 -11.27 6.80
CA MET A 142 -0.47 -12.36 6.49
C MET A 142 0.06 -12.99 7.79
N PRO A 143 0.36 -14.31 7.79
CA PRO A 143 0.95 -14.96 8.95
C PRO A 143 2.19 -14.20 9.42
N LEU A 144 2.26 -13.95 10.71
CA LEU A 144 3.49 -13.45 11.31
C LEU A 144 4.44 -14.64 11.38
N THR A 145 5.41 -14.70 10.48
CA THR A 145 6.53 -15.63 10.60
C THR A 145 7.33 -15.27 11.84
N GLU A 146 8.00 -16.25 12.45
CA GLU A 146 8.90 -16.02 13.60
C GLU A 146 9.73 -14.76 13.35
N PRO A 147 9.95 -13.90 14.36
CA PRO A 147 10.68 -12.67 14.20
C PRO A 147 12.16 -12.95 13.89
N GLU A 148 12.46 -13.33 12.67
CA GLU A 148 13.76 -13.04 12.13
C GLU A 148 13.85 -11.52 12.05
N HIS A 149 14.85 -10.97 12.68
CA HIS A 149 15.01 -9.54 13.01
C HIS A 149 15.22 -8.63 11.80
N HIS A 150 14.53 -8.85 10.70
CA HIS A 150 14.56 -7.94 9.57
C HIS A 150 13.28 -7.09 9.51
N ALA A 151 13.46 -5.82 9.20
CA ALA A 151 12.35 -4.92 8.93
C ALA A 151 11.63 -5.38 7.65
N PHE A 152 10.30 -5.17 7.58
CA PHE A 152 9.54 -5.41 6.35
C PHE A 152 10.22 -4.75 5.16
N SER A 153 10.34 -5.50 4.07
CA SER A 153 10.92 -5.03 2.81
C SER A 153 9.92 -5.14 1.68
N ALA A 154 9.86 -4.10 0.87
CA ALA A 154 9.15 -4.08 -0.41
C ALA A 154 9.94 -3.23 -1.40
N PHE A 155 10.05 -3.68 -2.65
CA PHE A 155 10.74 -2.94 -3.69
C PHE A 155 10.09 -3.17 -5.05
N ARG A 156 10.26 -2.19 -5.93
CA ARG A 156 9.86 -2.30 -7.33
C ARG A 156 10.99 -2.93 -8.13
N LEU A 157 10.63 -3.86 -9.01
CA LEU A 157 11.57 -4.42 -9.97
C LEU A 157 11.85 -3.42 -11.09
N ASP A 158 13.12 -3.25 -11.43
CA ASP A 158 13.52 -2.48 -12.60
C ASP A 158 13.29 -3.27 -13.89
N GLU A 159 13.16 -2.57 -15.02
CA GLU A 159 12.98 -3.20 -16.33
C GLU A 159 14.15 -4.13 -16.65
N GLY A 160 13.84 -5.41 -16.84
CA GLY A 160 14.82 -6.45 -17.19
C GLY A 160 15.31 -7.28 -16.02
N GLU A 161 14.86 -7.02 -14.80
CA GLU A 161 15.11 -7.93 -13.67
C GLU A 161 14.25 -9.18 -13.77
N ASP A 162 14.88 -10.34 -13.65
CA ASP A 162 14.19 -11.63 -13.66
C ASP A 162 13.73 -11.98 -12.24
N ILE A 163 12.41 -12.16 -12.07
CA ILE A 163 11.81 -12.59 -10.79
C ILE A 163 12.43 -13.91 -10.30
N GLY A 164 12.82 -14.80 -11.23
CA GLY A 164 13.48 -16.06 -10.88
C GLY A 164 14.86 -15.89 -10.24
N ALA A 165 15.57 -14.81 -10.53
CA ALA A 165 16.87 -14.53 -9.92
C ALA A 165 16.78 -14.08 -8.46
N ILE A 166 15.62 -13.57 -8.04
CA ILE A 166 15.37 -13.11 -6.65
C ILE A 166 15.11 -14.29 -5.72
N GLU A 167 14.40 -15.34 -6.20
CA GLU A 167 14.16 -16.56 -5.42
C GLU A 167 15.48 -17.27 -5.05
N ASP A 168 16.46 -17.32 -5.97
CA ASP A 168 17.75 -17.94 -5.72
C ASP A 168 18.62 -17.16 -4.71
N ALA A 169 18.46 -15.85 -4.61
CA ALA A 169 19.20 -15.02 -3.64
C ALA A 169 18.65 -15.16 -2.22
N THR A 170 17.34 -15.37 -2.08
CA THR A 170 16.67 -15.53 -0.76
C THR A 170 16.87 -16.92 -0.16
N LEU A 171 17.14 -17.94 -0.99
CA LEU A 171 17.38 -19.31 -0.53
C LEU A 171 18.83 -19.58 -0.09
N GLN A 172 19.75 -18.62 -0.25
CA GLN A 172 21.18 -18.76 0.07
C GLN A 172 21.62 -18.01 1.33
N THR A 173 20.71 -17.41 2.05
CA THR A 173 20.94 -16.75 3.36
C THR A 173 20.21 -17.49 4.47
#